data_b569d09b45f3eb4e90606417051b7a3b
#
_entry.id   b569d09b45f3eb4e90606417051b7a3b
#
_cell.length_a   1.000
_cell.length_b   1.000
_cell.length_c   1.000
_cell.angle_alpha   90.00
_cell.angle_beta   90.00
_cell.angle_gamma   90.00
#
_symmetry.space_group_name_H-M   'P 1'
#
loop_
_entity.id
_entity.type
_entity.pdbx_description
1 polymer ?
#
loop_
_entity_poly.entity_id
_entity_poly.type
_entity_poly.pdbx_seq_one_letter_code
_entity_poly.pdbx_strand_id
1 'polypeptide(L)'
;MKKIAISILIFLIFLGSIWFLYKRYIDYHMIQTVEKQPDIVFSAEFHSGDKGTYKYSIGKKDLEKISEDILQELSYSENYETIIAVKWEDDFQGLVELNMKDSTYNPIIDLETLNNCARDIGLDEIKYRSFDTANIHMPKYFNEGYTFFWGDWRDELCYLVKEDGVWNMYILYSSDGRNYCYFIESRDSEDLLFVESEKSISKYKIECTGYKKCTVVDEENILPTENVGVLDFDGNIDMNNKNQIVYYDAPGICIYDCNMKEKMHVVNQEPFGKELLDMKFSQDEKYVLYMVGDIPFFWSSGYRMSFFIVDLNTGNKIRTVKWENGDRFYGIDW
;
A
#
# COMPACT_ATOMS: atom_id res chain seq x y z
N MET A 1 -39.97 -0.11 42.03
CA MET A 1 -39.43 0.32 40.71
C MET A 1 -38.10 1.08 40.78
N LYS A 2 -37.95 2.15 41.55
CA LYS A 2 -36.67 2.94 41.60
C LYS A 2 -35.43 2.09 42.00
N LYS A 3 -35.53 1.18 42.98
CA LYS A 3 -34.41 0.31 43.41
C LYS A 3 -33.94 -0.65 42.31
N ILE A 4 -34.90 -1.22 41.56
CA ILE A 4 -34.59 -2.11 40.43
C ILE A 4 -33.88 -1.37 39.31
N ALA A 5 -34.37 -0.19 38.98
CA ALA A 5 -33.73 0.67 37.95
C ALA A 5 -32.29 1.05 38.32
N ILE A 6 -32.04 1.39 39.60
CA ILE A 6 -30.68 1.71 40.08
C ILE A 6 -29.77 0.45 40.00
N SER A 7 -30.27 -0.73 40.38
CA SER A 7 -29.49 -1.97 40.29
C SER A 7 -29.13 -2.32 38.83
N ILE A 8 -30.08 -2.15 37.90
CA ILE A 8 -29.82 -2.36 36.47
C ILE A 8 -28.76 -1.34 35.94
N LEU A 9 -28.87 -0.09 36.35
CA LEU A 9 -27.90 0.91 35.93
C LEU A 9 -26.48 0.60 36.43
N ILE A 10 -26.34 0.22 37.71
CA ILE A 10 -25.05 -0.18 38.30
C ILE A 10 -24.49 -1.39 37.55
N PHE A 11 -25.33 -2.39 37.24
CA PHE A 11 -24.91 -3.57 36.49
C PHE A 11 -24.43 -3.22 35.07
N LEU A 12 -25.12 -2.33 34.37
CA LEU A 12 -24.70 -1.86 33.04
C LEU A 12 -23.38 -1.09 33.09
N ILE A 13 -23.18 -0.23 34.11
CA ILE A 13 -21.92 0.49 34.31
C ILE A 13 -20.77 -0.52 34.58
N PHE A 14 -21.04 -1.55 35.39
CA PHE A 14 -20.05 -2.58 35.70
C PHE A 14 -19.66 -3.38 34.46
N LEU A 15 -20.63 -3.81 33.66
CA LEU A 15 -20.40 -4.49 32.38
C LEU A 15 -19.62 -3.61 31.41
N GLY A 16 -20.00 -2.34 31.30
CA GLY A 16 -19.27 -1.35 30.48
C GLY A 16 -17.81 -1.16 30.92
N SER A 17 -17.58 -1.16 32.24
CA SER A 17 -16.22 -1.05 32.79
C SER A 17 -15.38 -2.28 32.49
N ILE A 18 -15.96 -3.49 32.65
CA ILE A 18 -15.28 -4.75 32.29
C ILE A 18 -14.94 -4.77 30.80
N TRP A 19 -15.90 -4.43 29.94
CA TRP A 19 -15.67 -4.37 28.50
C TRP A 19 -14.58 -3.38 28.11
N PHE A 20 -14.57 -2.20 28.74
CA PHE A 20 -13.53 -1.17 28.53
C PHE A 20 -12.14 -1.65 28.94
N LEU A 21 -12.03 -2.31 30.11
CA LEU A 21 -10.77 -2.86 30.59
C LEU A 21 -10.27 -4.00 29.70
N TYR A 22 -11.19 -4.87 29.26
CA TYR A 22 -10.88 -5.96 28.34
C TYR A 22 -10.38 -5.44 26.99
N LYS A 23 -11.06 -4.43 26.44
CA LYS A 23 -10.63 -3.81 25.20
C LYS A 23 -9.25 -3.17 25.34
N ARG A 24 -9.00 -2.43 26.41
CA ARG A 24 -7.67 -1.86 26.69
C ARG A 24 -6.57 -2.92 26.83
N TYR A 25 -6.89 -4.04 27.41
CA TYR A 25 -5.96 -5.17 27.53
C TYR A 25 -5.61 -5.73 26.14
N ILE A 26 -6.61 -5.95 25.29
CA ILE A 26 -6.41 -6.41 23.91
C ILE A 26 -5.56 -5.38 23.12
N ASP A 27 -5.95 -4.12 23.15
CA ASP A 27 -5.23 -3.05 22.44
C ASP A 27 -3.76 -2.98 22.89
N TYR A 28 -3.51 -3.11 24.20
CA TYR A 28 -2.16 -3.11 24.75
C TYR A 28 -1.32 -4.29 24.24
N HIS A 29 -1.86 -5.50 24.27
CA HIS A 29 -1.15 -6.68 23.79
C HIS A 29 -0.92 -6.63 22.29
N MET A 30 -1.90 -6.19 21.52
CA MET A 30 -1.77 -6.01 20.09
C MET A 30 -0.67 -5.00 19.75
N ILE A 31 -0.64 -3.85 20.42
CA ILE A 31 0.40 -2.84 20.23
C ILE A 31 1.80 -3.44 20.51
N GLN A 32 1.98 -4.17 21.60
CA GLN A 32 3.27 -4.79 21.93
C GLN A 32 3.76 -5.80 20.89
N THR A 33 2.85 -6.41 20.15
CA THR A 33 3.19 -7.38 19.11
C THR A 33 3.50 -6.66 17.79
N VAL A 34 2.68 -5.67 17.47
CA VAL A 34 2.82 -4.89 16.24
C VAL A 34 3.99 -3.91 16.29
N GLU A 35 4.41 -3.45 17.49
CA GLU A 35 5.58 -2.55 17.65
C GLU A 35 6.91 -3.14 17.15
N LYS A 36 6.95 -4.44 16.90
CA LYS A 36 8.10 -5.15 16.33
C LYS A 36 8.13 -5.11 14.80
N GLN A 37 7.03 -4.69 14.19
CA GLN A 37 6.96 -4.52 12.74
C GLN A 37 7.71 -3.26 12.33
N PRO A 38 8.08 -3.12 11.05
CA PRO A 38 8.58 -1.87 10.50
C PRO A 38 7.64 -0.71 10.77
N ASP A 39 8.18 0.50 10.80
CA ASP A 39 7.36 1.70 10.90
C ASP A 39 6.49 1.87 9.65
N ILE A 40 5.29 2.41 9.82
CA ILE A 40 4.44 2.78 8.69
C ILE A 40 5.01 4.06 8.07
N VAL A 41 5.25 4.06 6.76
CA VAL A 41 5.67 5.24 6.02
C VAL A 41 4.58 5.71 5.08
N PHE A 42 4.34 6.99 5.05
CA PHE A 42 3.34 7.60 4.20
C PHE A 42 3.67 9.05 3.87
N SER A 43 3.10 9.56 2.80
CA SER A 43 3.20 10.96 2.41
C SER A 43 1.86 11.66 2.55
N ALA A 44 1.88 12.87 3.08
CA ALA A 44 0.68 13.64 3.34
C ALA A 44 0.90 15.16 3.31
N GLU A 45 -0.19 15.88 3.09
CA GLU A 45 -0.32 17.31 3.34
C GLU A 45 -1.42 17.52 4.38
N PHE A 46 -1.05 18.04 5.54
CA PHE A 46 -1.98 18.29 6.61
C PHE A 46 -2.72 19.63 6.42
N HIS A 47 -3.90 19.72 6.96
CA HIS A 47 -4.70 20.95 6.93
C HIS A 47 -3.98 22.17 7.56
N SER A 48 -3.04 21.92 8.47
CA SER A 48 -2.13 22.94 9.03
C SER A 48 -1.18 23.57 8.00
N GLY A 49 -1.10 23.00 6.78
CA GLY A 49 -0.14 23.37 5.75
C GLY A 49 1.20 22.66 5.89
N ASP A 50 1.38 21.81 6.89
CA ASP A 50 2.55 20.97 7.01
C ASP A 50 2.44 19.80 6.02
N LYS A 51 3.45 19.62 5.18
CA LYS A 51 3.49 18.58 4.14
C LYS A 51 4.81 17.86 4.16
N GLY A 52 4.83 16.62 3.63
CA GLY A 52 6.05 15.82 3.53
C GLY A 52 5.80 14.34 3.58
N THR A 53 6.88 13.60 3.78
CA THR A 53 6.85 12.16 4.01
C THR A 53 7.12 11.90 5.49
N TYR A 54 6.32 11.03 6.08
CA TYR A 54 6.28 10.76 7.51
C TYR A 54 6.48 9.29 7.79
N LYS A 55 7.07 9.04 8.96
CA LYS A 55 7.20 7.72 9.56
C LYS A 55 6.37 7.67 10.85
N TYR A 56 5.54 6.66 10.99
CA TYR A 56 4.77 6.42 12.20
C TYR A 56 5.22 5.16 12.91
N SER A 57 5.78 5.33 14.09
CA SER A 57 6.18 4.23 14.96
C SER A 57 5.01 3.80 15.84
N ILE A 58 4.50 2.59 15.63
CA ILE A 58 3.28 2.09 16.29
C ILE A 58 3.49 1.96 17.80
N GLY A 59 4.63 1.41 18.22
CA GLY A 59 4.93 1.19 19.64
C GLY A 59 5.07 2.49 20.41
N LYS A 60 5.74 3.47 19.85
CA LYS A 60 5.94 4.79 20.44
C LYS A 60 4.75 5.71 20.26
N LYS A 61 3.87 5.40 19.30
CA LYS A 61 2.77 6.28 18.82
C LYS A 61 3.31 7.66 18.42
N ASP A 62 4.47 7.65 17.80
CA ASP A 62 5.21 8.84 17.40
C ASP A 62 5.17 9.01 15.90
N LEU A 63 4.93 10.23 15.47
CA LEU A 63 4.92 10.64 14.08
C LEU A 63 6.15 11.53 13.85
N GLU A 64 7.05 11.04 13.02
CA GLU A 64 8.28 11.72 12.64
C GLU A 64 8.22 12.10 11.17
N LYS A 65 8.49 13.37 10.87
CA LYS A 65 8.68 13.82 9.49
C LYS A 65 10.08 13.43 9.04
N ILE A 66 10.16 12.62 7.99
CA ILE A 66 11.42 12.11 7.45
C ILE A 66 11.85 12.78 6.15
N SER A 67 10.94 13.52 5.49
CA SER A 67 11.25 14.36 4.34
C SER A 67 10.29 15.54 4.27
N GLU A 68 10.79 16.70 3.85
CA GLU A 68 9.95 17.85 3.53
C GLU A 68 9.19 17.66 2.22
N ASP A 69 9.65 16.74 1.38
CA ASP A 69 9.04 16.42 0.09
C ASP A 69 7.89 15.44 0.23
N ILE A 70 6.86 15.61 -0.59
CA ILE A 70 5.82 14.62 -0.78
C ILE A 70 6.34 13.59 -1.76
N LEU A 71 6.70 12.42 -1.27
CA LEU A 71 7.08 11.29 -2.08
C LEU A 71 5.85 10.44 -2.41
N GLN A 72 5.73 10.00 -3.65
CA GLN A 72 4.62 9.17 -4.12
C GLN A 72 5.08 7.75 -4.37
N GLU A 73 4.13 6.82 -4.44
CA GLU A 73 4.41 5.42 -4.81
C GLU A 73 5.50 4.80 -3.93
N LEU A 74 5.40 4.98 -2.62
CA LEU A 74 6.37 4.49 -1.65
C LEU A 74 6.48 2.97 -1.68
N SER A 75 7.70 2.45 -1.61
CA SER A 75 7.94 1.01 -1.50
C SER A 75 9.20 0.70 -0.72
N TYR A 76 9.08 -0.08 0.34
CA TYR A 76 10.20 -0.55 1.12
C TYR A 76 11.11 -1.49 0.33
N SER A 77 12.41 -1.43 0.64
CA SER A 77 13.34 -2.49 0.30
C SER A 77 13.06 -3.74 1.15
N GLU A 78 13.56 -4.89 0.73
CA GLU A 78 13.36 -6.17 1.44
C GLU A 78 13.81 -6.13 2.90
N ASN A 79 14.87 -5.39 3.20
CA ASN A 79 15.41 -5.24 4.55
C ASN A 79 14.78 -4.10 5.36
N TYR A 80 13.84 -3.35 4.79
CA TYR A 80 13.18 -2.18 5.40
C TYR A 80 14.13 -1.04 5.79
N GLU A 81 15.33 -1.00 5.24
CA GLU A 81 16.30 0.07 5.52
C GLU A 81 16.15 1.28 4.59
N THR A 82 15.60 1.04 3.40
CA THR A 82 15.38 2.10 2.39
C THR A 82 13.98 2.02 1.81
N ILE A 83 13.55 3.14 1.24
CA ILE A 83 12.31 3.25 0.48
C ILE A 83 12.67 3.81 -0.89
N ILE A 84 12.18 3.15 -1.94
CA ILE A 84 12.12 3.74 -3.27
C ILE A 84 10.80 4.49 -3.43
N ALA A 85 10.84 5.63 -4.07
CA ALA A 85 9.66 6.46 -4.30
C ALA A 85 9.80 7.31 -5.56
N VAL A 86 8.71 7.93 -5.96
CA VAL A 86 8.67 8.92 -7.03
C VAL A 86 8.60 10.31 -6.42
N LYS A 87 9.48 11.22 -6.85
CA LYS A 87 9.46 12.62 -6.49
C LYS A 87 9.05 13.46 -7.69
N TRP A 88 8.13 14.41 -7.48
CA TRP A 88 7.61 15.34 -8.48
C TRP A 88 7.69 16.80 -7.98
N GLU A 89 8.85 17.24 -7.58
CA GLU A 89 9.08 18.61 -7.11
C GLU A 89 9.87 19.42 -8.17
N ASP A 90 9.84 20.75 -8.05
CA ASP A 90 10.50 21.63 -9.02
C ASP A 90 12.01 21.44 -9.11
N ASP A 91 12.64 21.02 -8.00
CA ASP A 91 14.07 20.80 -7.91
C ASP A 91 14.52 19.44 -8.45
N PHE A 92 13.65 18.44 -8.41
CA PHE A 92 13.91 17.10 -8.90
C PHE A 92 12.62 16.35 -9.22
N GLN A 93 12.64 15.68 -10.37
CA GLN A 93 11.57 14.79 -10.81
C GLN A 93 12.18 13.44 -11.21
N GLY A 94 11.61 12.34 -10.73
CA GLY A 94 12.11 11.00 -11.02
C GLY A 94 12.07 10.06 -9.83
N LEU A 95 12.89 9.01 -9.89
CA LEU A 95 13.01 8.03 -8.81
C LEU A 95 14.05 8.47 -7.78
N VAL A 96 13.69 8.30 -6.51
CA VAL A 96 14.56 8.60 -5.37
C VAL A 96 14.59 7.41 -4.41
N GLU A 97 15.68 7.31 -3.67
CA GLU A 97 15.83 6.39 -2.54
C GLU A 97 15.92 7.17 -1.25
N LEU A 98 15.10 6.84 -0.28
CA LEU A 98 15.10 7.41 1.06
C LEU A 98 15.67 6.41 2.06
N ASN A 99 16.73 6.78 2.76
CA ASN A 99 17.29 5.97 3.84
C ASN A 99 16.50 6.19 5.13
N MET A 100 15.97 5.09 5.70
CA MET A 100 15.10 5.15 6.88
C MET A 100 15.84 5.43 8.19
N LYS A 101 17.16 5.25 8.22
CA LYS A 101 17.97 5.43 9.42
C LYS A 101 18.34 6.88 9.69
N ASP A 102 18.69 7.62 8.65
CA ASP A 102 19.19 8.99 8.76
C ASP A 102 18.37 10.00 7.96
N SER A 103 17.27 9.54 7.34
CA SER A 103 16.36 10.35 6.54
C SER A 103 17.05 11.08 5.37
N THR A 104 18.20 10.58 4.93
CA THR A 104 18.84 11.08 3.71
C THR A 104 18.17 10.49 2.49
N TYR A 105 18.01 11.30 1.44
CA TYR A 105 17.56 10.74 0.17
C TYR A 105 18.58 10.98 -0.94
N ASN A 106 18.65 10.02 -1.86
CA ASN A 106 19.53 10.05 -2.99
C ASN A 106 18.71 9.96 -4.29
N PRO A 107 18.92 10.86 -5.26
CA PRO A 107 18.38 10.69 -6.59
C PRO A 107 18.91 9.40 -7.22
N ILE A 108 18.00 8.56 -7.73
CA ILE A 108 18.36 7.35 -8.49
C ILE A 108 18.52 7.74 -9.96
N ILE A 109 17.45 8.30 -10.54
CA ILE A 109 17.39 8.69 -11.94
C ILE A 109 16.37 9.82 -12.12
N ASP A 110 16.74 10.84 -12.87
CA ASP A 110 15.84 11.95 -13.20
C ASP A 110 14.89 11.61 -14.35
N LEU A 111 13.81 12.38 -14.44
CA LEU A 111 12.76 12.18 -15.44
C LEU A 111 13.26 12.33 -16.89
N GLU A 112 14.22 13.22 -17.15
CA GLU A 112 14.77 13.40 -18.49
C GLU A 112 15.49 12.13 -18.94
N THR A 113 16.33 11.57 -18.07
CA THR A 113 17.03 10.30 -18.33
C THR A 113 16.04 9.14 -18.47
N LEU A 114 15.00 9.07 -17.63
CA LEU A 114 13.93 8.08 -17.75
C LEU A 114 13.20 8.19 -19.10
N ASN A 115 12.84 9.39 -19.51
CA ASN A 115 12.18 9.64 -20.80
C ASN A 115 13.08 9.28 -22.00
N ASN A 116 14.39 9.49 -21.87
CA ASN A 116 15.33 9.05 -22.90
C ASN A 116 15.33 7.52 -23.01
N CYS A 117 15.41 6.80 -21.88
CA CYS A 117 15.33 5.36 -21.87
C CYS A 117 13.99 4.86 -22.43
N ALA A 118 12.86 5.49 -22.07
CA ALA A 118 11.53 5.13 -22.57
C ALA A 118 11.43 5.32 -24.09
N ARG A 119 11.95 6.43 -24.62
CA ARG A 119 11.99 6.70 -26.05
C ARG A 119 12.79 5.65 -26.82
N ASP A 120 13.92 5.22 -26.27
CA ASP A 120 14.79 4.22 -26.90
C ASP A 120 14.12 2.86 -27.08
N ILE A 121 13.10 2.56 -26.28
CA ILE A 121 12.29 1.33 -26.34
C ILE A 121 10.89 1.56 -26.93
N GLY A 122 10.60 2.76 -27.43
CA GLY A 122 9.36 3.10 -28.13
C GLY A 122 8.18 3.48 -27.25
N LEU A 123 8.42 3.78 -25.98
CA LEU A 123 7.38 4.28 -25.07
C LEU A 123 7.21 5.80 -25.17
N ASP A 124 6.02 6.27 -24.90
CA ASP A 124 5.72 7.70 -24.82
C ASP A 124 6.43 8.36 -23.63
N GLU A 125 6.85 9.60 -23.81
CA GLU A 125 7.46 10.37 -22.74
C GLU A 125 6.45 10.77 -21.68
N ILE A 126 6.84 10.65 -20.42
CA ILE A 126 6.11 11.25 -19.31
C ILE A 126 6.32 12.76 -19.36
N LYS A 127 5.23 13.49 -19.53
CA LYS A 127 5.21 14.94 -19.41
C LYS A 127 4.84 15.29 -17.99
N TYR A 128 5.66 16.15 -17.35
CA TYR A 128 5.33 16.70 -16.05
C TYR A 128 3.86 17.13 -16.03
N ARG A 129 3.13 16.54 -15.15
CA ARG A 129 1.77 16.96 -14.77
C ARG A 129 1.73 17.03 -13.26
N SER A 130 0.88 17.89 -12.73
CA SER A 130 0.70 18.07 -11.29
C SER A 130 0.49 16.73 -10.55
N PHE A 131 0.66 16.74 -9.24
CA PHE A 131 0.55 15.63 -8.28
C PHE A 131 -0.58 14.60 -8.51
N ASP A 132 -1.56 14.92 -9.35
CA ASP A 132 -2.75 14.07 -9.55
C ASP A 132 -2.56 12.97 -10.63
N THR A 133 -1.41 12.92 -11.30
CA THR A 133 -1.16 11.92 -12.36
C THR A 133 0.30 11.44 -12.30
N ALA A 134 0.58 10.53 -11.38
CA ALA A 134 1.83 9.77 -11.45
C ALA A 134 1.79 8.87 -12.69
N ASN A 135 2.84 8.93 -13.51
CA ASN A 135 2.96 8.06 -14.68
C ASN A 135 4.06 7.01 -14.47
N ILE A 136 4.61 6.97 -13.26
CA ILE A 136 5.51 5.93 -12.76
C ILE A 136 4.83 5.38 -11.50
N HIS A 137 4.43 4.13 -11.56
CA HIS A 137 3.66 3.52 -10.49
C HIS A 137 4.40 2.37 -9.84
N MET A 138 4.27 2.27 -8.53
CA MET A 138 4.72 1.13 -7.73
C MET A 138 6.17 0.72 -8.00
N PRO A 139 7.15 1.63 -7.88
CA PRO A 139 8.56 1.26 -8.08
C PRO A 139 8.98 0.23 -7.03
N LYS A 140 9.71 -0.80 -7.48
CA LYS A 140 10.23 -1.88 -6.62
C LYS A 140 11.70 -2.12 -6.93
N TYR A 141 12.46 -2.51 -5.92
CA TYR A 141 13.77 -3.11 -6.13
C TYR A 141 13.60 -4.47 -6.80
N PHE A 142 14.39 -4.74 -7.81
CA PHE A 142 14.37 -6.02 -8.49
C PHE A 142 15.75 -6.35 -9.05
N ASN A 143 16.34 -7.45 -8.61
CA ASN A 143 17.72 -7.80 -8.94
C ASN A 143 18.70 -6.63 -8.66
N GLU A 144 19.42 -6.19 -9.68
CA GLU A 144 20.39 -5.08 -9.59
C GLU A 144 19.77 -3.73 -10.07
N GLY A 145 18.46 -3.69 -10.28
CA GLY A 145 17.75 -2.53 -10.81
C GLY A 145 16.40 -2.28 -10.14
N TYR A 146 15.50 -1.75 -10.92
CA TYR A 146 14.19 -1.32 -10.46
C TYR A 146 13.12 -1.74 -11.45
N THR A 147 11.96 -2.12 -10.95
CA THR A 147 10.76 -2.33 -11.76
C THR A 147 9.70 -1.33 -11.37
N PHE A 148 8.88 -0.94 -12.33
CA PHE A 148 7.73 -0.04 -12.13
C PHE A 148 6.79 -0.15 -13.32
N PHE A 149 5.54 0.26 -13.11
CA PHE A 149 4.62 0.43 -14.22
C PHE A 149 4.77 1.83 -14.82
N TRP A 150 4.75 1.88 -16.14
CA TRP A 150 4.87 3.10 -16.94
C TRP A 150 3.51 3.45 -17.57
N GLY A 151 3.20 4.75 -17.65
CA GLY A 151 1.99 5.23 -18.30
C GLY A 151 0.82 5.52 -17.36
N ASP A 152 -0.17 6.26 -17.85
CA ASP A 152 -1.32 6.74 -17.07
C ASP A 152 -2.18 5.56 -16.53
N TRP A 153 -2.17 4.43 -17.24
CA TRP A 153 -3.00 3.27 -16.95
C TRP A 153 -2.21 2.05 -16.45
N ARG A 154 -0.91 2.23 -16.14
CA ARG A 154 -0.02 1.12 -15.76
C ARG A 154 0.07 0.05 -16.85
N ASP A 155 0.19 0.51 -18.10
CA ASP A 155 0.10 -0.38 -19.26
C ASP A 155 1.35 -1.22 -19.46
N GLU A 156 2.52 -0.69 -19.15
CA GLU A 156 3.80 -1.36 -19.31
C GLU A 156 4.52 -1.58 -18.00
N LEU A 157 4.92 -2.82 -17.76
CA LEU A 157 5.87 -3.15 -16.70
C LEU A 157 7.29 -3.00 -17.25
N CYS A 158 8.03 -2.09 -16.70
CA CYS A 158 9.39 -1.77 -17.09
C CYS A 158 10.42 -2.25 -16.08
N TYR A 159 11.58 -2.65 -16.57
CA TYR A 159 12.77 -2.92 -15.78
C TYR A 159 13.86 -1.92 -16.14
N LEU A 160 14.37 -1.21 -15.16
CA LEU A 160 15.40 -0.20 -15.26
C LEU A 160 16.67 -0.69 -14.57
N VAL A 161 17.78 -0.69 -15.27
CA VAL A 161 19.07 -1.12 -14.73
C VAL A 161 20.22 -0.26 -15.24
N LYS A 162 21.25 -0.09 -14.43
CA LYS A 162 22.46 0.65 -14.81
C LYS A 162 23.56 -0.31 -15.23
N GLU A 163 23.81 -0.40 -16.54
CA GLU A 163 24.85 -1.24 -17.15
C GLU A 163 26.02 -0.38 -17.62
N ASP A 164 27.24 -0.69 -17.20
CA ASP A 164 28.45 0.06 -17.57
C ASP A 164 28.32 1.61 -17.37
N GLY A 165 27.57 2.01 -16.36
CA GLY A 165 27.33 3.41 -16.02
C GLY A 165 26.20 4.08 -16.81
N VAL A 166 25.58 3.38 -17.74
CA VAL A 166 24.45 3.87 -18.57
C VAL A 166 23.15 3.24 -18.09
N TRP A 167 22.10 4.05 -17.97
CA TRP A 167 20.76 3.55 -17.67
C TRP A 167 20.12 2.93 -18.92
N ASN A 168 19.58 1.74 -18.76
CA ASN A 168 18.82 1.01 -19.76
C ASN A 168 17.46 0.63 -19.20
N MET A 169 16.43 0.70 -20.04
CA MET A 169 15.05 0.29 -19.72
C MET A 169 14.62 -0.83 -20.65
N TYR A 170 13.90 -1.78 -20.09
CA TYR A 170 13.35 -2.94 -20.83
C TYR A 170 11.87 -3.09 -20.49
N ILE A 171 11.04 -3.40 -21.48
CA ILE A 171 9.64 -3.77 -21.26
C ILE A 171 9.62 -5.25 -20.91
N LEU A 172 9.11 -5.57 -19.73
CA LEU A 172 8.92 -6.95 -19.27
C LEU A 172 7.55 -7.49 -19.65
N TYR A 173 6.54 -6.63 -19.60
CA TYR A 173 5.16 -6.95 -19.91
C TYR A 173 4.44 -5.72 -20.43
N SER A 174 3.52 -5.90 -21.40
CA SER A 174 2.61 -4.86 -21.86
C SER A 174 1.18 -5.38 -21.75
N SER A 175 0.33 -4.64 -21.03
CA SER A 175 -1.09 -4.94 -20.99
C SER A 175 -1.78 -4.57 -22.30
N ASP A 176 -2.98 -5.05 -22.51
CA ASP A 176 -3.78 -4.69 -23.69
C ASP A 176 -4.50 -3.33 -23.54
N GLY A 177 -4.14 -2.54 -22.53
CA GLY A 177 -4.69 -1.22 -22.24
C GLY A 177 -6.11 -1.24 -21.65
N ARG A 178 -6.57 -2.39 -21.19
CA ARG A 178 -7.89 -2.56 -20.57
C ARG A 178 -7.83 -2.98 -19.12
N ASN A 179 -6.66 -3.36 -18.66
CA ASN A 179 -6.45 -3.96 -17.36
C ASN A 179 -5.53 -3.10 -16.50
N TYR A 180 -5.83 -2.99 -15.22
CA TYR A 180 -4.92 -2.38 -14.26
C TYR A 180 -3.95 -3.44 -13.74
N CYS A 181 -2.66 -3.12 -13.76
CA CYS A 181 -1.63 -3.96 -13.18
C CYS A 181 -1.20 -3.44 -11.81
N TYR A 182 -0.96 -4.36 -10.88
CA TYR A 182 -0.50 -4.08 -9.53
C TYR A 182 0.65 -4.99 -9.17
N PHE A 183 1.67 -4.46 -8.49
CA PHE A 183 2.66 -5.31 -7.88
C PHE A 183 2.09 -6.01 -6.67
N ILE A 184 2.36 -7.30 -6.64
CA ILE A 184 2.24 -8.12 -5.46
C ILE A 184 3.65 -8.42 -5.02
N GLU A 185 3.98 -8.12 -3.78
CA GLU A 185 5.30 -8.43 -3.27
C GLU A 185 5.54 -9.94 -3.28
N SER A 186 6.56 -10.36 -4.04
CA SER A 186 7.28 -11.57 -3.72
C SER A 186 8.53 -11.16 -2.94
N ARG A 187 8.59 -11.52 -1.68
CA ARG A 187 9.76 -11.25 -0.81
C ARG A 187 10.88 -12.25 -1.02
N ASP A 188 10.69 -13.26 -1.82
CA ASP A 188 11.72 -14.21 -2.23
C ASP A 188 12.36 -13.75 -3.54
N SER A 189 13.26 -12.90 -3.40
CA SER A 189 14.40 -12.30 -4.12
C SER A 189 14.64 -12.55 -5.62
N GLU A 190 14.09 -13.51 -6.30
CA GLU A 190 14.40 -13.77 -7.72
C GLU A 190 13.19 -13.64 -8.65
N ASP A 191 11.96 -13.66 -8.12
CA ASP A 191 10.75 -13.66 -8.90
C ASP A 191 9.88 -12.43 -8.58
N LEU A 192 9.55 -11.67 -9.58
CA LEU A 192 8.60 -10.57 -9.47
C LEU A 192 7.20 -11.11 -9.76
N LEU A 193 6.28 -10.85 -8.85
CA LEU A 193 4.87 -11.18 -9.02
C LEU A 193 4.08 -9.89 -9.24
N PHE A 194 3.23 -9.91 -10.24
CA PHE A 194 2.26 -8.84 -10.43
C PHE A 194 0.89 -9.41 -10.80
N VAL A 195 -0.12 -8.60 -10.66
CA VAL A 195 -1.51 -8.97 -10.90
C VAL A 195 -2.11 -8.06 -11.92
N GLU A 196 -2.83 -8.64 -12.85
CA GLU A 196 -3.67 -7.95 -13.80
C GLU A 196 -5.14 -8.18 -13.46
N SER A 197 -5.96 -7.15 -13.51
CA SER A 197 -7.37 -7.26 -13.15
C SER A 197 -8.31 -6.54 -14.11
N GLU A 198 -9.12 -7.28 -14.86
CA GLU A 198 -10.37 -6.77 -15.45
C GLU A 198 -11.54 -7.70 -15.10
N LYS A 199 -11.35 -9.02 -15.27
CA LYS A 199 -12.36 -10.06 -15.03
C LYS A 199 -11.86 -11.19 -14.15
N SER A 200 -10.58 -11.16 -13.82
CA SER A 200 -9.91 -12.16 -13.01
C SER A 200 -8.68 -11.52 -12.39
N ILE A 201 -8.21 -12.06 -11.28
CA ILE A 201 -6.87 -11.76 -10.79
C ILE A 201 -5.96 -12.83 -11.34
N SER A 202 -5.06 -12.43 -12.24
CA SER A 202 -4.02 -13.29 -12.78
C SER A 202 -2.68 -12.93 -12.16
N LYS A 203 -1.96 -13.93 -11.69
CA LYS A 203 -0.62 -13.83 -11.13
C LYS A 203 0.38 -14.18 -12.21
N TYR A 204 1.35 -13.32 -12.40
CA TYR A 204 2.42 -13.52 -13.37
C TYR A 204 3.75 -13.64 -12.66
N LYS A 205 4.55 -14.60 -13.09
CA LYS A 205 5.93 -14.78 -12.63
C LYS A 205 6.89 -14.29 -13.69
N ILE A 206 7.86 -13.47 -13.28
CA ILE A 206 8.93 -13.01 -14.16
C ILE A 206 10.23 -13.68 -13.74
N GLU A 207 10.87 -14.35 -14.66
CA GLU A 207 12.21 -14.90 -14.47
C GLU A 207 13.22 -14.14 -15.32
N CYS A 208 14.34 -13.78 -14.69
CA CYS A 208 15.45 -13.11 -15.34
C CYS A 208 16.64 -14.05 -15.46
N THR A 209 17.08 -14.34 -16.68
CA THR A 209 18.31 -15.13 -16.96
C THR A 209 19.46 -14.21 -17.41
N GLY A 210 19.74 -13.16 -16.60
CA GLY A 210 20.68 -12.08 -16.88
C GLY A 210 19.98 -10.80 -17.34
N TYR A 211 20.73 -9.70 -17.44
CA TYR A 211 20.23 -8.33 -17.62
C TYR A 211 19.28 -8.11 -18.81
N LYS A 212 19.32 -8.95 -19.82
CA LYS A 212 18.57 -8.75 -21.07
C LYS A 212 17.49 -9.78 -21.35
N LYS A 213 17.20 -10.67 -20.43
CA LYS A 213 16.26 -11.77 -20.64
C LYS A 213 15.37 -11.97 -19.41
N CYS A 214 14.63 -10.96 -19.06
CA CYS A 214 13.50 -11.13 -18.17
C CYS A 214 12.28 -11.47 -19.04
N THR A 215 11.58 -12.52 -18.68
CA THR A 215 10.38 -12.97 -19.39
C THR A 215 9.32 -13.39 -18.42
N VAL A 216 8.08 -13.13 -18.77
CA VAL A 216 6.94 -13.73 -18.07
C VAL A 216 6.95 -15.23 -18.41
N VAL A 217 7.10 -16.05 -17.37
CA VAL A 217 7.23 -17.52 -17.54
C VAL A 217 6.01 -18.28 -17.09
N ASP A 218 5.15 -17.67 -16.29
CA ASP A 218 3.96 -18.32 -15.79
C ASP A 218 2.81 -17.32 -15.64
N GLU A 219 1.60 -17.78 -15.94
CA GLU A 219 0.36 -17.05 -15.73
C GLU A 219 -0.60 -17.97 -14.98
N GLU A 220 -0.97 -17.58 -13.79
CA GLU A 220 -1.94 -18.30 -12.97
C GLU A 220 -3.18 -17.42 -12.71
N ASN A 221 -4.34 -17.86 -13.18
CA ASN A 221 -5.60 -17.23 -12.78
C ASN A 221 -5.94 -17.64 -11.33
N ILE A 222 -5.72 -16.69 -10.42
CA ILE A 222 -5.84 -16.93 -8.98
C ILE A 222 -7.29 -16.80 -8.55
N LEU A 223 -8.03 -15.85 -9.10
CA LEU A 223 -9.37 -15.51 -8.66
C LEU A 223 -10.25 -15.13 -9.85
N PRO A 224 -11.10 -16.04 -10.34
CA PRO A 224 -12.08 -15.69 -11.35
C PRO A 224 -13.14 -14.75 -10.75
N THR A 225 -13.41 -13.65 -11.40
CA THR A 225 -14.36 -12.60 -10.96
C THR A 225 -15.79 -13.09 -10.81
N GLU A 226 -16.15 -14.24 -11.37
CA GLU A 226 -17.46 -14.87 -11.17
C GLU A 226 -17.74 -15.20 -9.68
N ASN A 227 -16.70 -15.32 -8.86
CA ASN A 227 -16.79 -15.63 -7.42
C ASN A 227 -16.55 -14.43 -6.51
N VAL A 228 -16.17 -13.30 -7.07
CA VAL A 228 -15.88 -12.08 -6.34
C VAL A 228 -16.78 -11.03 -6.95
N GLY A 229 -17.74 -10.51 -6.19
CA GLY A 229 -18.56 -9.39 -6.66
C GLY A 229 -17.68 -8.32 -7.29
N VAL A 230 -18.20 -7.49 -8.17
CA VAL A 230 -17.43 -6.48 -8.90
C VAL A 230 -16.35 -5.90 -7.99
N LEU A 231 -15.11 -6.35 -8.20
CA LEU A 231 -13.98 -5.86 -7.45
C LEU A 231 -13.72 -4.46 -7.99
N ASP A 232 -14.12 -3.46 -7.22
CA ASP A 232 -13.74 -2.08 -7.47
C ASP A 232 -12.27 -1.96 -7.03
N PHE A 233 -11.37 -2.36 -7.92
CA PHE A 233 -9.92 -2.38 -7.67
C PHE A 233 -9.29 -1.02 -7.94
N ASP A 234 -9.69 -0.01 -7.23
CA ASP A 234 -8.96 1.26 -7.24
C ASP A 234 -7.65 1.17 -6.43
N GLY A 235 -6.83 0.15 -6.69
CA GLY A 235 -5.49 0.05 -6.12
C GLY A 235 -5.36 -0.67 -4.78
N ASN A 236 -6.39 -1.38 -4.32
CA ASN A 236 -6.52 -1.83 -2.94
C ASN A 236 -6.37 -3.33 -2.76
N ILE A 237 -5.29 -3.90 -3.25
CA ILE A 237 -4.93 -5.30 -3.01
C ILE A 237 -3.48 -5.41 -2.55
N ASP A 238 -3.20 -6.42 -1.74
CA ASP A 238 -1.85 -6.83 -1.40
C ASP A 238 -1.78 -8.34 -1.26
N MET A 239 -0.61 -8.94 -1.42
CA MET A 239 -0.42 -10.38 -1.31
C MET A 239 0.77 -10.70 -0.42
N ASN A 240 0.65 -11.76 0.36
CA ASN A 240 1.72 -12.26 1.21
C ASN A 240 2.42 -13.49 0.62
N ASN A 241 3.54 -13.89 1.24
CA ASN A 241 4.33 -15.05 0.82
C ASN A 241 3.59 -16.40 0.97
N LYS A 242 2.45 -16.44 1.67
CA LYS A 242 1.61 -17.63 1.79
C LYS A 242 0.63 -17.79 0.63
N ASN A 243 0.73 -16.97 -0.42
CA ASN A 243 -0.22 -16.88 -1.49
C ASN A 243 -1.64 -16.49 -1.01
N GLN A 244 -1.72 -15.56 -0.07
CA GLN A 244 -2.98 -15.01 0.40
C GLN A 244 -3.10 -13.57 -0.09
N ILE A 245 -4.23 -13.25 -0.69
CA ILE A 245 -4.56 -11.91 -1.20
C ILE A 245 -5.50 -11.25 -0.22
N VAL A 246 -5.15 -10.05 0.25
CA VAL A 246 -6.08 -9.16 0.94
C VAL A 246 -6.73 -8.24 -0.06
N TYR A 247 -8.05 -8.08 0.03
CA TYR A 247 -8.82 -7.24 -0.88
C TYR A 247 -10.09 -6.72 -0.22
N TYR A 248 -10.63 -5.66 -0.80
CA TYR A 248 -11.92 -5.13 -0.38
C TYR A 248 -13.06 -5.89 -1.05
N ASP A 249 -14.00 -6.35 -0.25
CA ASP A 249 -15.25 -6.92 -0.71
C ASP A 249 -16.37 -6.33 0.13
N ALA A 250 -17.03 -5.34 -0.47
CA ALA A 250 -18.03 -4.52 0.22
C ALA A 250 -19.05 -5.36 1.00
N PRO A 251 -19.26 -5.07 2.29
CA PRO A 251 -18.76 -3.90 3.04
C PRO A 251 -17.52 -4.17 3.91
N GLY A 252 -16.67 -5.11 3.57
CA GLY A 252 -15.59 -5.56 4.46
C GLY A 252 -14.26 -5.80 3.78
N ILE A 253 -13.29 -6.28 4.55
CA ILE A 253 -11.97 -6.71 4.09
C ILE A 253 -11.93 -8.22 4.14
N CYS A 254 -11.49 -8.83 3.06
CA CYS A 254 -11.38 -10.27 2.90
C CYS A 254 -9.95 -10.67 2.60
N ILE A 255 -9.62 -11.89 2.99
CA ILE A 255 -8.44 -12.60 2.53
C ILE A 255 -8.91 -13.79 1.72
N TYR A 256 -8.30 -13.97 0.56
CA TYR A 256 -8.44 -15.17 -0.24
C TYR A 256 -7.15 -15.97 -0.18
N ASP A 257 -7.23 -17.21 0.27
CA ASP A 257 -6.12 -18.15 0.24
C ASP A 257 -6.10 -18.86 -1.12
N CYS A 258 -5.10 -18.57 -1.94
CA CYS A 258 -5.00 -19.10 -3.29
C CYS A 258 -4.71 -20.61 -3.30
N ASN A 259 -4.04 -21.14 -2.26
CA ASN A 259 -3.70 -22.55 -2.14
C ASN A 259 -4.92 -23.36 -1.74
N MET A 260 -5.68 -22.90 -0.76
CA MET A 260 -6.88 -23.59 -0.27
C MET A 260 -8.13 -23.24 -1.08
N LYS A 261 -8.09 -22.16 -1.87
CA LYS A 261 -9.24 -21.59 -2.60
C LYS A 261 -10.40 -21.21 -1.68
N GLU A 262 -10.04 -20.66 -0.52
CA GLU A 262 -10.99 -20.28 0.52
C GLU A 262 -10.94 -18.78 0.78
N LYS A 263 -12.12 -18.19 0.99
CA LYS A 263 -12.30 -16.80 1.35
C LYS A 263 -12.56 -16.68 2.85
N MET A 264 -11.85 -15.80 3.51
CA MET A 264 -12.02 -15.45 4.92
C MET A 264 -12.34 -13.95 5.05
N HIS A 265 -13.40 -13.62 5.77
CA HIS A 265 -13.68 -12.24 6.14
C HIS A 265 -12.84 -11.83 7.35
N VAL A 266 -12.03 -10.81 7.20
CA VAL A 266 -11.18 -10.27 8.27
C VAL A 266 -11.88 -9.12 8.99
N VAL A 267 -12.53 -8.24 8.21
CA VAL A 267 -13.38 -7.17 8.73
C VAL A 267 -14.74 -7.31 8.10
N ASN A 268 -15.73 -7.67 8.89
CA ASN A 268 -17.07 -7.99 8.39
C ASN A 268 -17.85 -6.76 7.92
N GLN A 269 -17.57 -5.60 8.49
CA GLN A 269 -18.26 -4.37 8.12
C GLN A 269 -17.49 -3.15 8.61
N GLU A 270 -17.18 -2.25 7.68
CA GLU A 270 -16.81 -0.89 8.03
C GLU A 270 -18.08 -0.03 8.20
N PRO A 271 -18.06 0.98 9.09
CA PRO A 271 -19.21 1.86 9.27
C PRO A 271 -19.66 2.47 7.95
N PHE A 272 -20.96 2.56 7.76
CA PHE A 272 -21.55 3.20 6.58
C PHE A 272 -20.98 4.60 6.31
N GLY A 273 -20.66 4.91 5.07
CA GLY A 273 -20.09 6.18 4.67
C GLY A 273 -18.56 6.25 4.78
N LYS A 274 -17.88 5.11 4.76
CA LYS A 274 -16.43 5.02 4.67
C LYS A 274 -15.99 4.37 3.36
N GLU A 275 -14.89 4.85 2.84
CA GLU A 275 -14.20 4.34 1.67
C GLU A 275 -12.86 3.73 2.11
N LEU A 276 -12.55 2.58 1.58
CA LEU A 276 -11.23 1.97 1.78
C LEU A 276 -10.28 2.54 0.73
N LEU A 277 -9.14 3.02 1.18
CA LEU A 277 -8.18 3.72 0.32
C LEU A 277 -6.92 2.91 0.04
N ASP A 278 -6.46 2.08 0.97
CA ASP A 278 -5.29 1.24 0.78
C ASP A 278 -5.21 0.10 1.81
N MET A 279 -4.46 -0.97 1.48
CA MET A 279 -4.22 -2.11 2.36
C MET A 279 -2.82 -2.67 2.17
N LYS A 280 -2.18 -3.11 3.28
CA LYS A 280 -0.87 -3.76 3.25
C LYS A 280 -0.80 -4.87 4.29
N PHE A 281 -0.17 -6.00 3.95
CA PHE A 281 0.23 -6.99 4.94
C PHE A 281 1.42 -6.48 5.77
N SER A 282 1.47 -6.87 7.04
CA SER A 282 2.67 -6.70 7.85
C SER A 282 3.79 -7.62 7.36
N GLN A 283 5.04 -7.29 7.71
CA GLN A 283 6.21 -8.10 7.39
C GLN A 283 6.08 -9.56 7.86
N ASP A 284 5.52 -9.80 9.03
CA ASP A 284 5.32 -11.15 9.58
C ASP A 284 3.99 -11.80 9.13
N GLU A 285 3.23 -11.14 8.27
CA GLU A 285 1.98 -11.60 7.67
C GLU A 285 0.88 -11.96 8.68
N LYS A 286 0.96 -11.40 9.88
CA LYS A 286 -0.05 -11.63 10.93
C LYS A 286 -1.08 -10.51 11.03
N TYR A 287 -0.79 -9.38 10.41
CA TYR A 287 -1.62 -8.19 10.47
C TYR A 287 -1.86 -7.63 9.08
N VAL A 288 -2.95 -6.88 8.96
CA VAL A 288 -3.21 -6.03 7.80
C VAL A 288 -3.36 -4.60 8.29
N LEU A 289 -2.56 -3.71 7.73
CA LEU A 289 -2.78 -2.28 7.78
C LEU A 289 -3.80 -1.92 6.71
N TYR A 290 -4.80 -1.12 7.06
CA TYR A 290 -5.70 -0.57 6.07
C TYR A 290 -6.07 0.87 6.39
N MET A 291 -6.30 1.63 5.35
CA MET A 291 -6.67 3.03 5.42
C MET A 291 -8.13 3.22 5.03
N VAL A 292 -8.83 3.98 5.82
CA VAL A 292 -10.25 4.30 5.61
C VAL A 292 -10.44 5.80 5.58
N GLY A 293 -11.09 6.28 4.52
CA GLY A 293 -11.58 7.66 4.40
C GLY A 293 -13.07 7.76 4.75
N ASP A 294 -13.45 8.80 5.50
CA ASP A 294 -14.87 9.12 5.67
C ASP A 294 -15.39 9.80 4.39
N ILE A 295 -16.41 9.24 3.74
CA ILE A 295 -17.07 9.90 2.60
C ILE A 295 -17.63 11.24 3.08
N PRO A 296 -17.26 12.37 2.45
CA PRO A 296 -17.71 13.66 2.90
C PRO A 296 -19.23 13.76 2.79
N PHE A 297 -19.91 14.01 3.90
CA PHE A 297 -21.30 14.44 3.88
C PHE A 297 -21.37 15.82 3.23
N PHE A 298 -22.52 16.17 2.62
CA PHE A 298 -22.79 17.43 1.91
C PHE A 298 -22.37 18.73 2.63
N TRP A 299 -21.99 18.64 3.90
CA TRP A 299 -21.65 19.76 4.76
C TRP A 299 -20.18 19.80 5.22
N SER A 300 -19.37 18.81 4.88
CA SER A 300 -17.96 18.76 5.27
C SER A 300 -17.07 18.81 4.03
N SER A 301 -16.23 19.83 3.96
CA SER A 301 -15.19 19.92 2.95
C SER A 301 -13.96 19.13 3.42
N GLY A 302 -13.84 17.86 3.08
CA GLY A 302 -12.61 17.09 3.31
C GLY A 302 -12.86 15.68 3.84
N TYR A 303 -11.95 14.78 3.50
CA TYR A 303 -11.89 13.40 3.99
C TYR A 303 -11.29 13.39 5.40
N ARG A 304 -11.84 12.57 6.28
CA ARG A 304 -11.17 12.17 7.52
C ARG A 304 -10.60 10.80 7.33
N MET A 305 -9.31 10.69 7.24
CA MET A 305 -8.64 9.41 7.10
C MET A 305 -8.28 8.81 8.45
N SER A 306 -8.18 7.51 8.52
CA SER A 306 -7.73 6.77 9.69
C SER A 306 -7.02 5.51 9.27
N PHE A 307 -5.90 5.21 9.91
CA PHE A 307 -5.22 3.93 9.75
C PHE A 307 -5.67 2.96 10.83
N PHE A 308 -5.95 1.75 10.41
CA PHE A 308 -6.28 0.63 11.28
C PHE A 308 -5.34 -0.52 11.02
N ILE A 309 -4.99 -1.23 12.07
CA ILE A 309 -4.30 -2.51 11.99
C ILE A 309 -5.26 -3.57 12.53
N VAL A 310 -5.42 -4.65 11.79
CA VAL A 310 -6.22 -5.81 12.20
C VAL A 310 -5.33 -7.02 12.36
N ASP A 311 -5.50 -7.74 13.46
CA ASP A 311 -4.87 -9.03 13.71
C ASP A 311 -5.67 -10.13 13.00
N LEU A 312 -5.01 -10.83 12.09
CA LEU A 312 -5.64 -11.84 11.23
C LEU A 312 -6.12 -13.09 11.98
N ASN A 313 -5.51 -13.37 13.14
CA ASN A 313 -5.90 -14.55 13.93
C ASN A 313 -7.12 -14.27 14.81
N THR A 314 -7.23 -13.04 15.31
CA THR A 314 -8.25 -12.70 16.31
C THR A 314 -9.35 -11.79 15.78
N GLY A 315 -9.15 -11.15 14.64
CA GLY A 315 -10.03 -10.12 14.10
C GLY A 315 -10.06 -8.82 14.93
N ASN A 316 -9.21 -8.71 15.95
CA ASN A 316 -9.11 -7.49 16.74
C ASN A 316 -8.46 -6.38 15.93
N LYS A 317 -8.98 -5.17 16.08
CA LYS A 317 -8.44 -4.01 15.36
C LYS A 317 -8.12 -2.85 16.30
N ILE A 318 -7.02 -2.17 15.99
CA ILE A 318 -6.62 -0.92 16.64
C ILE A 318 -6.56 0.20 15.60
N ARG A 319 -6.96 1.39 16.00
CA ARG A 319 -6.74 2.60 15.21
C ARG A 319 -5.40 3.20 15.61
N THR A 320 -4.52 3.42 14.64
CA THR A 320 -3.18 3.95 14.86
C THR A 320 -3.13 5.47 14.66
N VAL A 321 -3.46 5.92 13.47
CA VAL A 321 -3.44 7.34 13.13
C VAL A 321 -4.86 7.80 12.83
N LYS A 322 -5.20 9.00 13.32
CA LYS A 322 -6.45 9.69 12.99
C LYS A 322 -6.09 11.06 12.43
N TRP A 323 -6.67 11.37 11.30
CA TRP A 323 -6.47 12.60 10.56
C TRP A 323 -7.61 13.58 10.77
N GLU A 324 -7.36 14.85 10.48
CA GLU A 324 -8.36 15.91 10.52
C GLU A 324 -8.93 16.17 9.13
N ASN A 325 -10.01 16.94 9.06
CA ASN A 325 -10.60 17.34 7.79
C ASN A 325 -9.64 18.18 6.97
N GLY A 326 -9.49 17.86 5.68
CA GLY A 326 -8.69 18.62 4.73
C GLY A 326 -7.28 18.12 4.56
N ASP A 327 -6.88 17.05 5.28
CA ASP A 327 -5.61 16.38 5.04
C ASP A 327 -5.68 15.63 3.68
N ARG A 328 -4.57 15.65 2.95
CA ARG A 328 -4.39 14.91 1.69
C ARG A 328 -3.37 13.81 1.91
N PHE A 329 -3.55 12.73 1.20
CA PHE A 329 -2.72 11.55 1.30
C PHE A 329 -2.22 11.13 -0.08
N TYR A 330 -0.98 10.68 -0.18
CA TYR A 330 -0.31 10.44 -1.47
C TYR A 330 0.34 9.05 -1.60
N GLY A 331 0.31 8.23 -0.58
CA GLY A 331 0.82 6.87 -0.63
C GLY A 331 1.27 6.36 0.74
N ILE A 332 1.30 5.04 0.89
CA ILE A 332 1.66 4.33 2.12
C ILE A 332 2.42 3.05 1.78
N ASP A 333 3.35 2.68 2.67
CA ASP A 333 3.91 1.32 2.72
C ASP A 333 4.20 0.88 4.17
N TRP A 334 4.25 -0.47 4.38
CA TRP A 334 4.41 -1.06 5.70
C TRP A 334 5.14 -2.39 5.72
#